data_75ce4a0bc1058bff3ce825a32285d7b7
#
_entry.id   75ce4a0bc1058bff3ce825a32285d7b7
#
_cell.length_a   1.000
_cell.length_b   1.000
_cell.length_c   1.000
_cell.angle_alpha   90.00
_cell.angle_beta   90.00
_cell.angle_gamma   90.00
#
_symmetry.space_group_name_H-M   'P 1'
#
loop_
_entity.id
_entity.type
_entity.pdbx_description
1 polymer ?
#
loop_
_entity_poly.entity_id
_entity_poly.type
_entity_poly.pdbx_seq_one_letter_code
_entity_poly.pdbx_strand_id
1 'polypeptide(L)'
;MFDLFAERPVSRFDIIEQGAKFGVILHRLQTRYDAPSWSNIIVNDFATLCAEEKAWKLTTASGVGADERRLSEAYDAIIVDAPLSRLASDLQHAMGLLSNNGVLYTTEPETPVGEYDELDDDGKAKVDGFNAWIKFVQESQPNYHMAFVPLFGGTIVAFFKR
;
A
#
# COMPACT_ATOMS: atom_id res chain seq x y z
N MET A 1 -14.15 4.96 -5.86
CA MET A 1 -13.60 5.30 -4.54
C MET A 1 -13.95 6.73 -4.13
N PHE A 2 -13.60 7.78 -4.90
CA PHE A 2 -14.03 9.17 -4.61
C PHE A 2 -15.54 9.30 -4.45
N ASP A 3 -16.33 8.68 -5.31
CA ASP A 3 -17.79 8.65 -5.25
C ASP A 3 -18.30 8.05 -3.92
N LEU A 4 -17.74 6.91 -3.52
CA LEU A 4 -18.10 6.25 -2.27
C LEU A 4 -17.81 7.12 -1.04
N PHE A 5 -16.65 7.79 -1.02
CA PHE A 5 -16.24 8.62 0.12
C PHE A 5 -16.90 10.00 0.12
N ALA A 6 -17.40 10.48 -1.02
CA ALA A 6 -18.25 11.66 -1.04
C ALA A 6 -19.58 11.41 -0.30
N GLU A 7 -20.12 10.19 -0.38
CA GLU A 7 -21.35 9.80 0.33
C GLU A 7 -21.08 9.36 1.79
N ARG A 8 -19.88 8.85 2.07
CA ARG A 8 -19.47 8.36 3.40
C ARG A 8 -18.15 9.02 3.78
N PRO A 9 -18.20 10.22 4.36
CA PRO A 9 -17.00 11.02 4.61
C PRO A 9 -16.00 10.28 5.50
N VAL A 10 -14.76 10.30 5.06
CA VAL A 10 -13.58 9.87 5.82
C VAL A 10 -12.86 11.10 6.35
N SER A 11 -12.15 10.98 7.46
CA SER A 11 -11.39 12.11 8.03
C SER A 11 -10.20 12.48 7.14
N ARG A 12 -9.58 11.48 6.50
CA ARG A 12 -8.45 11.65 5.59
C ARG A 12 -8.36 10.46 4.63
N PHE A 13 -8.06 10.74 3.38
CA PHE A 13 -7.80 9.75 2.35
C PHE A 13 -6.54 10.13 1.56
N ASP A 14 -5.44 9.41 1.80
CA ASP A 14 -4.19 9.62 1.09
C ASP A 14 -4.10 8.63 -0.08
N ILE A 15 -3.77 9.15 -1.26
CA ILE A 15 -3.50 8.38 -2.46
C ILE A 15 -2.04 8.60 -2.82
N ILE A 16 -1.26 7.53 -2.84
CA ILE A 16 0.14 7.55 -3.24
C ILE A 16 0.23 6.97 -4.64
N GLU A 17 0.76 7.75 -5.56
CA GLU A 17 0.88 7.39 -6.96
C GLU A 17 2.27 7.75 -7.49
N GLN A 18 3.00 6.78 -8.02
CA GLN A 18 4.34 7.00 -8.56
C GLN A 18 4.33 7.67 -9.92
N GLY A 19 3.28 7.42 -10.72
CA GLY A 19 3.17 7.89 -12.11
C GLY A 19 2.58 9.30 -12.23
N ALA A 20 3.37 10.28 -12.68
CA ALA A 20 2.91 11.66 -12.86
C ALA A 20 1.64 11.78 -13.75
N LYS A 21 1.51 10.98 -14.80
CA LYS A 21 0.33 10.99 -15.68
C LYS A 21 -0.93 10.60 -14.93
N PHE A 22 -0.87 9.54 -14.13
CA PHE A 22 -2.00 9.09 -13.34
C PHE A 22 -2.31 10.06 -12.20
N GLY A 23 -1.29 10.65 -11.58
CA GLY A 23 -1.43 11.74 -10.61
C GLY A 23 -2.28 12.89 -11.12
N VAL A 24 -2.10 13.33 -12.39
CA VAL A 24 -2.94 14.36 -13.01
C VAL A 24 -4.40 13.92 -13.12
N ILE A 25 -4.66 12.66 -13.46
CA ILE A 25 -6.03 12.12 -13.53
C ILE A 25 -6.67 12.13 -12.13
N LEU A 26 -5.94 11.70 -11.12
CA LEU A 26 -6.41 11.71 -9.73
C LEU A 26 -6.76 13.12 -9.25
N HIS A 27 -5.93 14.12 -9.53
CA HIS A 27 -6.22 15.52 -9.19
C HIS A 27 -7.49 16.05 -9.89
N ARG A 28 -7.73 15.65 -11.14
CA ARG A 28 -8.98 16.01 -11.83
C ARG A 28 -10.20 15.34 -11.17
N LEU A 29 -10.08 14.09 -10.76
CA LEU A 29 -11.13 13.39 -10.02
C LEU A 29 -11.37 14.05 -8.66
N GLN A 30 -10.31 14.38 -7.93
CA GLN A 30 -10.38 15.09 -6.65
C GLN A 30 -11.17 16.39 -6.79
N THR A 31 -10.88 17.19 -7.81
CA THR A 31 -11.61 18.43 -8.09
C THR A 31 -13.07 18.16 -8.48
N ARG A 32 -13.33 17.15 -9.32
CA ARG A 32 -14.68 16.80 -9.76
C ARG A 32 -15.62 16.40 -8.62
N TYR A 33 -15.08 15.74 -7.59
CA TYR A 33 -15.84 15.27 -6.42
C TYR A 33 -15.76 16.19 -5.21
N ASP A 34 -15.23 17.41 -5.38
CA ASP A 34 -15.01 18.39 -4.30
C ASP A 34 -14.31 17.78 -3.09
N ALA A 35 -13.29 16.97 -3.37
CA ALA A 35 -12.59 16.14 -2.40
C ALA A 35 -11.29 16.72 -1.80
N PRO A 36 -10.80 17.95 -2.12
CA PRO A 36 -9.52 18.43 -1.58
C PRO A 36 -9.49 18.57 -0.06
N SER A 37 -10.66 18.70 0.57
CA SER A 37 -10.76 18.87 2.03
C SER A 37 -10.53 17.58 2.83
N TRP A 38 -10.73 16.42 2.22
CA TRP A 38 -10.60 15.12 2.88
C TRP A 38 -9.69 14.13 2.16
N SER A 39 -9.17 14.48 0.99
CA SER A 39 -8.25 13.64 0.24
C SER A 39 -6.94 14.37 -0.07
N ASN A 40 -5.85 13.63 -0.10
CA ASN A 40 -4.53 14.11 -0.43
C ASN A 40 -3.90 13.19 -1.48
N ILE A 41 -3.39 13.77 -2.56
CA ILE A 41 -2.73 13.02 -3.63
C ILE A 41 -1.24 13.31 -3.57
N ILE A 42 -0.45 12.27 -3.33
CA ILE A 42 0.99 12.34 -3.19
C ILE A 42 1.62 11.64 -4.38
N VAL A 43 2.18 12.41 -5.30
CA VAL A 43 2.92 11.85 -6.43
C VAL A 43 4.36 11.62 -5.98
N ASN A 44 4.66 10.41 -5.54
CA ASN A 44 5.99 10.01 -5.08
C ASN A 44 6.10 8.48 -5.02
N ASP A 45 7.32 7.97 -4.91
CA ASP A 45 7.57 6.56 -4.61
C ASP A 45 7.24 6.24 -3.14
N PHE A 46 6.52 5.13 -2.92
CA PHE A 46 6.06 4.76 -1.58
C PHE A 46 7.21 4.43 -0.61
N ALA A 47 8.26 3.75 -1.09
CA ALA A 47 9.43 3.43 -0.26
C ALA A 47 10.16 4.71 0.19
N THR A 48 10.26 5.71 -0.70
CA THR A 48 10.81 7.03 -0.38
C THR A 48 9.99 7.73 0.69
N LEU A 49 8.66 7.76 0.57
CA LEU A 49 7.77 8.35 1.59
C LEU A 49 7.92 7.66 2.95
N CYS A 50 8.05 6.34 2.96
CA CYS A 50 8.26 5.59 4.20
C CYS A 50 9.62 5.89 4.84
N ALA A 51 10.66 6.12 4.02
CA ALA A 51 11.97 6.54 4.51
C ALA A 51 11.93 7.97 5.08
N GLU A 52 11.25 8.89 4.41
CA GLU A 52 11.00 10.26 4.91
C GLU A 52 10.25 10.23 6.25
N GLU A 53 9.22 9.41 6.37
CA GLU A 53 8.45 9.25 7.61
C GLU A 53 9.31 8.72 8.78
N LYS A 54 10.17 7.75 8.51
CA LYS A 54 11.13 7.25 9.52
C LYS A 54 12.11 8.34 9.95
N ALA A 55 12.66 9.09 8.99
CA ALA A 55 13.56 10.20 9.27
C ALA A 55 12.85 11.28 10.09
N TRP A 56 11.61 11.62 9.74
CA TRP A 56 10.77 12.58 10.46
C TRP A 56 10.57 12.17 11.93
N LYS A 57 10.23 10.90 12.19
CA LYS A 57 10.06 10.36 13.55
C LYS A 57 11.34 10.48 14.39
N LEU A 58 12.49 10.18 13.80
CA LEU A 58 13.78 10.29 14.47
C LEU A 58 14.15 11.74 14.79
N THR A 59 13.92 12.65 13.86
CA THR A 59 14.22 14.09 14.01
C THR A 59 13.33 14.74 15.07
N THR A 60 12.03 14.41 15.05
CA THR A 60 11.07 14.94 16.04
C THR A 60 11.38 14.41 17.45
N ALA A 61 11.74 13.14 17.57
CA ALA A 61 12.15 12.55 18.84
C ALA A 61 13.43 13.20 19.41
N SER A 62 14.29 13.79 18.55
CA SER A 62 15.50 14.52 18.94
C SER A 62 15.24 15.99 19.29
N GLY A 63 13.97 16.48 19.21
CA GLY A 63 13.60 17.87 19.50
C GLY A 63 14.00 18.87 18.41
N VAL A 64 14.43 18.41 17.25
CA VAL A 64 14.73 19.24 16.08
C VAL A 64 13.42 19.45 15.32
N GLY A 65 13.08 20.69 14.96
CA GLY A 65 11.92 21.01 14.14
C GLY A 65 12.00 20.23 12.82
N ALA A 66 10.94 19.52 12.48
CA ALA A 66 10.84 18.76 11.25
C ALA A 66 9.85 19.45 10.30
N ASP A 67 10.06 19.28 9.00
CA ASP A 67 9.12 19.68 7.96
C ASP A 67 7.73 19.04 8.20
N GLU A 68 6.71 19.60 7.56
CA GLU A 68 5.35 19.11 7.69
C GLU A 68 5.25 17.62 7.26
N ARG A 69 4.62 16.84 8.11
CA ARG A 69 4.44 15.40 7.90
C ARG A 69 3.50 15.12 6.73
N ARG A 70 3.97 14.36 5.75
CA ARG A 70 3.20 14.05 4.52
C ARG A 70 2.21 12.91 4.71
N LEU A 71 2.56 11.89 5.49
CA LEU A 71 1.69 10.74 5.78
C LEU A 71 1.01 10.91 7.15
N SER A 72 -0.12 10.26 7.33
CA SER A 72 -0.77 10.16 8.65
C SER A 72 0.07 9.31 9.60
N GLU A 73 -0.13 9.48 10.90
CA GLU A 73 0.56 8.68 11.92
C GLU A 73 0.17 7.22 11.84
N ALA A 74 -1.10 6.98 11.60
CA ALA A 74 -1.65 5.65 11.41
C ALA A 74 -2.87 5.71 10.49
N TYR A 75 -3.17 4.60 9.84
CA TYR A 75 -4.32 4.42 8.95
C TYR A 75 -5.18 3.26 9.44
N ASP A 76 -6.50 3.45 9.41
CA ASP A 76 -7.46 2.39 9.75
C ASP A 76 -7.66 1.40 8.60
N ALA A 77 -7.43 1.84 7.37
CA ALA A 77 -7.43 0.97 6.20
C ALA A 77 -6.34 1.39 5.21
N ILE A 78 -5.62 0.41 4.69
CA ILE A 78 -4.63 0.60 3.62
C ILE A 78 -4.94 -0.39 2.50
N ILE A 79 -4.89 0.08 1.27
CA ILE A 79 -4.96 -0.76 0.07
C ILE A 79 -3.61 -0.65 -0.64
N VAL A 80 -2.96 -1.78 -0.88
CA VAL A 80 -1.72 -1.87 -1.64
C VAL A 80 -2.00 -2.56 -2.96
N ASP A 81 -1.81 -1.83 -4.03
CA ASP A 81 -1.82 -2.31 -5.41
C ASP A 81 -0.46 -1.97 -6.03
N ALA A 82 0.43 -2.94 -6.03
CA ALA A 82 1.83 -2.76 -6.45
C ALA A 82 2.27 -3.88 -7.40
N PRO A 83 3.24 -3.61 -8.29
CA PRO A 83 3.86 -4.66 -9.09
C PRO A 83 4.43 -5.78 -8.19
N LEU A 84 4.32 -7.02 -8.65
CA LEU A 84 4.73 -8.21 -7.90
C LEU A 84 6.17 -8.13 -7.36
N SER A 85 7.08 -7.53 -8.12
CA SER A 85 8.49 -7.31 -7.72
C SER A 85 8.66 -6.44 -6.48
N ARG A 86 7.67 -5.60 -6.12
CA ARG A 86 7.71 -4.71 -4.95
C ARG A 86 6.62 -5.03 -3.93
N LEU A 87 5.65 -5.86 -4.28
CA LEU A 87 4.45 -6.09 -3.49
C LEU A 87 4.78 -6.42 -2.03
N ALA A 88 5.65 -7.39 -1.78
CA ALA A 88 6.01 -7.81 -0.42
C ALA A 88 6.66 -6.67 0.40
N SER A 89 7.56 -5.89 -0.21
CA SER A 89 8.20 -4.75 0.46
C SER A 89 7.22 -3.62 0.74
N ASP A 90 6.34 -3.30 -0.20
CA ASP A 90 5.34 -2.25 -0.04
C ASP A 90 4.31 -2.62 1.03
N LEU A 91 3.89 -3.90 1.08
CA LEU A 91 3.04 -4.42 2.15
C LEU A 91 3.71 -4.34 3.52
N GLN A 92 5.00 -4.67 3.62
CA GLN A 92 5.74 -4.58 4.88
C GLN A 92 5.84 -3.12 5.37
N HIS A 93 6.08 -2.18 4.48
CA HIS A 93 6.04 -0.75 4.80
C HIS A 93 4.64 -0.30 5.24
N ALA A 94 3.60 -0.71 4.52
CA ALA A 94 2.22 -0.38 4.83
C ALA A 94 1.77 -0.91 6.20
N MET A 95 2.20 -2.12 6.59
CA MET A 95 1.94 -2.67 7.93
C MET A 95 2.48 -1.79 9.05
N GLY A 96 3.59 -1.09 8.83
CA GLY A 96 4.17 -0.13 9.77
C GLY A 96 3.36 1.15 9.96
N LEU A 97 2.40 1.40 9.06
CA LEU A 97 1.50 2.56 9.08
C LEU A 97 0.07 2.21 9.53
N LEU A 98 -0.22 0.93 9.82
CA LEU A 98 -1.54 0.51 10.29
C LEU A 98 -1.77 0.90 11.75
N SER A 99 -2.97 1.39 12.03
CA SER A 99 -3.48 1.53 13.40
C SER A 99 -3.65 0.15 14.07
N ASN A 100 -3.86 0.13 15.39
CA ASN A 100 -3.99 -1.13 16.14
C ASN A 100 -5.20 -1.99 15.70
N ASN A 101 -6.25 -1.37 15.18
CA ASN A 101 -7.43 -2.05 14.66
C ASN A 101 -7.53 -1.92 13.14
N GLY A 102 -6.43 -1.56 12.49
CA GLY A 102 -6.38 -1.31 11.05
C GLY A 102 -6.40 -2.58 10.24
N VAL A 103 -6.81 -2.45 9.00
CA VAL A 103 -6.83 -3.52 8.00
C VAL A 103 -6.03 -3.14 6.76
N LEU A 104 -5.20 -4.05 6.31
CA LEU A 104 -4.44 -3.94 5.06
C LEU A 104 -5.07 -4.86 4.02
N TYR A 105 -5.34 -4.33 2.84
CA TYR A 105 -5.87 -5.07 1.69
C TYR A 105 -4.88 -5.11 0.55
N THR A 106 -4.82 -6.25 -0.14
CA THR A 106 -4.14 -6.41 -1.41
C THR A 106 -4.83 -7.48 -2.24
N THR A 107 -4.44 -7.62 -3.49
CA THR A 107 -4.80 -8.78 -4.31
C THR A 107 -3.76 -9.86 -4.19
N GLU A 108 -4.21 -11.13 -4.12
CA GLU A 108 -3.31 -12.29 -4.20
C GLU A 108 -2.67 -12.32 -5.59
N PRO A 109 -1.34 -12.39 -5.68
CA PRO A 109 -0.68 -12.49 -6.98
C PRO A 109 -0.96 -13.84 -7.65
N GLU A 110 -1.02 -13.82 -8.97
CA GLU A 110 -1.16 -15.05 -9.75
C GLU A 110 0.06 -15.95 -9.55
N THR A 111 -0.19 -17.27 -9.42
CA THR A 111 0.88 -18.26 -9.31
C THR A 111 1.64 -18.35 -10.62
N PRO A 112 2.96 -18.15 -10.63
CA PRO A 112 3.77 -18.33 -11.83
C PRO A 112 3.68 -19.78 -12.35
N VAL A 113 3.71 -19.94 -13.66
CA VAL A 113 3.69 -21.26 -14.33
C VAL A 113 5.00 -21.48 -15.10
N GLY A 114 5.43 -22.72 -15.20
CA GLY A 114 6.66 -23.14 -15.90
C GLY A 114 7.77 -23.57 -14.95
N GLU A 115 8.79 -24.24 -15.50
CA GLU A 115 9.98 -24.65 -14.76
C GLU A 115 10.96 -23.46 -14.69
N TYR A 116 11.49 -23.16 -13.48
CA TYR A 116 12.30 -21.96 -13.23
C TYR A 116 13.49 -21.83 -14.20
N ASP A 117 14.19 -22.93 -14.48
CA ASP A 117 15.39 -22.93 -15.34
C ASP A 117 15.07 -22.66 -16.83
N GLU A 118 13.82 -22.87 -17.25
CA GLU A 118 13.35 -22.63 -18.61
C GLU A 118 12.77 -21.21 -18.80
N LEU A 119 12.60 -20.43 -17.71
CA LEU A 119 12.06 -19.10 -17.75
C LEU A 119 13.08 -18.07 -18.22
N ASP A 120 12.60 -17.08 -18.94
CA ASP A 120 13.34 -15.86 -19.20
C ASP A 120 13.47 -14.98 -17.93
N ASP A 121 14.16 -13.86 -18.04
CA ASP A 121 14.41 -12.97 -16.91
C ASP A 121 13.10 -12.39 -16.31
N ASP A 122 12.09 -12.13 -17.13
CA ASP A 122 10.78 -11.65 -16.66
C ASP A 122 10.03 -12.76 -15.89
N GLY A 123 10.07 -13.99 -16.41
CA GLY A 123 9.52 -15.17 -15.74
C GLY A 123 10.18 -15.44 -14.40
N LYS A 124 11.51 -15.38 -14.34
CA LYS A 124 12.27 -15.52 -13.08
C LYS A 124 11.92 -14.43 -12.07
N ALA A 125 11.84 -13.17 -12.51
CA ALA A 125 11.44 -12.07 -11.65
C ALA A 125 10.02 -12.24 -11.09
N LYS A 126 9.08 -12.83 -11.85
CA LYS A 126 7.74 -13.17 -11.36
C LYS A 126 7.78 -14.26 -10.30
N VAL A 127 8.58 -15.32 -10.49
CA VAL A 127 8.75 -16.37 -9.48
C VAL A 127 9.37 -15.82 -8.21
N ASP A 128 10.41 -15.01 -8.31
CA ASP A 128 11.07 -14.40 -7.16
C ASP A 128 10.12 -13.48 -6.39
N GLY A 129 9.34 -12.67 -7.09
CA GLY A 129 8.31 -11.82 -6.49
C GLY A 129 7.21 -12.62 -5.80
N PHE A 130 6.76 -13.73 -6.41
CA PHE A 130 5.79 -14.64 -5.80
C PHE A 130 6.35 -15.33 -4.55
N ASN A 131 7.59 -15.77 -4.57
CA ASN A 131 8.26 -16.34 -3.40
C ASN A 131 8.40 -15.32 -2.27
N ALA A 132 8.72 -14.05 -2.60
CA ALA A 132 8.74 -12.97 -1.63
C ALA A 132 7.35 -12.73 -1.00
N TRP A 133 6.28 -12.79 -1.79
CA TRP A 133 4.91 -12.74 -1.31
C TRP A 133 4.58 -13.88 -0.35
N ILE A 134 4.88 -15.13 -0.71
CA ILE A 134 4.64 -16.30 0.16
C ILE A 134 5.39 -16.15 1.49
N LYS A 135 6.66 -15.75 1.44
CA LYS A 135 7.46 -15.48 2.64
C LYS A 135 6.82 -14.40 3.51
N PHE A 136 6.39 -13.29 2.92
CA PHE A 136 5.71 -12.21 3.63
C PHE A 136 4.44 -12.70 4.33
N VAL A 137 3.60 -13.50 3.65
CA VAL A 137 2.39 -14.08 4.23
C VAL A 137 2.74 -14.96 5.43
N GLN A 138 3.74 -15.84 5.30
CA GLN A 138 4.18 -16.71 6.40
C GLN A 138 4.70 -15.92 7.61
N GLU A 139 5.54 -14.91 7.37
CA GLU A 139 6.11 -14.05 8.43
C GLU A 139 5.05 -13.16 9.11
N SER A 140 3.95 -12.87 8.43
CA SER A 140 2.86 -12.07 8.97
C SER A 140 1.91 -12.85 9.90
N GLN A 141 1.83 -14.18 9.77
CA GLN A 141 0.90 -15.05 10.53
C GLN A 141 0.93 -14.87 12.06
N PRO A 142 2.09 -14.70 12.71
CA PRO A 142 2.11 -14.54 14.16
C PRO A 142 1.40 -13.28 14.67
N ASN A 143 1.39 -12.21 13.87
CA ASN A 143 0.94 -10.87 14.27
C ASN A 143 -0.38 -10.44 13.62
N TYR A 144 -0.85 -11.16 12.60
CA TYR A 144 -2.02 -10.79 11.83
C TYR A 144 -2.98 -11.97 11.63
N HIS A 145 -4.28 -11.70 11.71
CA HIS A 145 -5.29 -12.59 11.14
C HIS A 145 -5.40 -12.28 9.65
N MET A 146 -5.52 -13.33 8.83
CA MET A 146 -5.64 -13.17 7.39
C MET A 146 -6.94 -13.76 6.89
N ALA A 147 -7.60 -13.08 5.97
CA ALA A 147 -8.75 -13.56 5.24
C ALA A 147 -8.45 -13.51 3.74
N PHE A 148 -8.70 -14.63 3.05
CA PHE A 148 -8.64 -14.76 1.61
C PHE A 148 -10.05 -14.80 1.07
N VAL A 149 -10.43 -13.81 0.28
CA VAL A 149 -11.78 -13.66 -0.24
C VAL A 149 -11.75 -13.77 -1.76
N PRO A 150 -12.13 -14.94 -2.32
CA PRO A 150 -12.18 -15.11 -3.76
C PRO A 150 -13.31 -14.26 -4.35
N LEU A 151 -12.99 -13.49 -5.39
CA LEU A 151 -13.90 -12.68 -6.17
C LEU A 151 -13.79 -13.04 -7.65
N PHE A 152 -14.75 -12.55 -8.44
CA PHE A 152 -14.61 -12.65 -9.89
C PHE A 152 -13.42 -11.79 -10.34
N GLY A 153 -12.37 -12.44 -10.87
CA GLY A 153 -11.16 -11.78 -11.35
C GLY A 153 -9.97 -11.77 -10.37
N GLY A 154 -10.05 -12.50 -9.23
CA GLY A 154 -8.92 -12.66 -8.32
C GLY A 154 -9.33 -12.85 -6.86
N THR A 155 -8.35 -12.99 -5.99
CA THR A 155 -8.56 -13.10 -4.53
C THR A 155 -8.11 -11.83 -3.85
N ILE A 156 -8.97 -11.23 -3.03
CA ILE A 156 -8.56 -10.17 -2.10
C ILE A 156 -8.02 -10.81 -0.83
N VAL A 157 -6.88 -10.33 -0.38
CA VAL A 157 -6.27 -10.73 0.89
C VAL A 157 -6.35 -9.57 1.86
N ALA A 158 -6.90 -9.83 3.04
CA ALA A 158 -7.00 -8.86 4.11
C ALA A 158 -6.15 -9.30 5.30
N PHE A 159 -5.37 -8.38 5.87
CA PHE A 159 -4.55 -8.58 7.06
C PHE A 159 -5.09 -7.70 8.18
N PHE A 160 -5.53 -8.33 9.26
CA PHE A 160 -6.05 -7.67 10.46
C PHE A 160 -5.02 -7.82 11.59
N LYS A 161 -4.58 -6.71 12.15
CA LYS A 161 -3.64 -6.72 13.28
C LYS A 161 -4.27 -7.44 14.48
N ARG A 162 -3.51 -8.31 15.13
CA ARG A 162 -3.93 -9.01 16.34
C ARG A 162 -3.86 -8.13 17.56
#